data_36cc77dba728fce0bb82246f510372ee
#
_entry.id   36cc77dba728fce0bb82246f510372ee
#
_cell.length_a   1.000
_cell.length_b   1.000
_cell.length_c   1.000
_cell.angle_alpha   90.00
_cell.angle_beta   90.00
_cell.angle_gamma   90.00
#
_symmetry.space_group_name_H-M   'P 1'
#
loop_
_entity.id
_entity.type
_entity.pdbx_description
1 polymer ?
#
loop_
_entity_poly.entity_id
_entity_poly.type
_entity_poly.pdbx_seq_one_letter_code
_entity_poly.pdbx_strand_id
1 'polypeptide(L)'
;MKKLLFVIFFLSSTLLFSHGPNYNLAEDAKKRGDYKSALHYMLKQLDADLVTYGENANETLICYFKAGYYSEKIGEYDKALEYSFKALKIQKKLLKDNDKTEASTYNNIGGIYSKQKKYEDALKYYFKSLKVQKIVFGKNHRMSSITYNNIAGVYRKQEKYNEALEYYTKALEIRKETLGKKHYTTALSHINIGLVYFSQGKHKEALDELGKALKVQENVFGQEHSFTRKTQGNIDYIQSEMVRSKL
;
A
#
# COMPACT_ATOMS: atom_id res chain seq x y z
N MET A 1 50.29 28.16 -7.34
CA MET A 1 49.09 27.73 -8.05
C MET A 1 48.59 26.37 -7.51
N LYS A 2 48.22 26.29 -6.23
CA LYS A 2 47.70 25.04 -5.63
C LYS A 2 46.67 25.29 -4.50
N LYS A 3 45.83 26.34 -4.60
CA LYS A 3 44.80 26.64 -3.57
C LYS A 3 43.40 26.91 -4.13
N LEU A 4 43.13 26.54 -5.40
CA LEU A 4 41.82 26.82 -6.01
C LEU A 4 41.01 25.56 -6.37
N LEU A 5 41.44 24.36 -5.96
CA LEU A 5 40.75 23.10 -6.31
C LEU A 5 39.96 22.44 -5.16
N PHE A 6 39.94 23.07 -3.97
CA PHE A 6 39.32 22.45 -2.79
C PHE A 6 37.95 23.03 -2.42
N VAL A 7 37.49 24.09 -3.10
CA VAL A 7 36.20 24.73 -2.79
C VAL A 7 35.06 24.23 -3.69
N ILE A 8 35.34 23.61 -4.84
CA ILE A 8 34.32 23.15 -5.77
C ILE A 8 33.76 21.73 -5.38
N PHE A 9 34.49 20.97 -4.57
CA PHE A 9 34.05 19.60 -4.19
C PHE A 9 33.13 19.55 -2.97
N PHE A 10 32.99 20.66 -2.23
CA PHE A 10 32.07 20.70 -1.06
C PHE A 10 30.70 21.30 -1.39
N LEU A 11 30.54 21.92 -2.57
CA LEU A 11 29.24 22.43 -3.05
C LEU A 11 28.44 21.40 -3.86
N SER A 12 29.06 20.30 -4.29
CA SER A 12 28.37 19.26 -5.07
C SER A 12 27.72 18.15 -4.24
N SER A 13 28.02 18.05 -2.95
CA SER A 13 27.41 17.05 -2.05
C SER A 13 26.25 17.56 -1.21
N THR A 14 25.96 18.87 -1.23
CA THR A 14 24.81 19.47 -0.54
C THR A 14 23.68 19.89 -1.48
N LEU A 15 23.83 19.66 -2.79
CA LEU A 15 22.78 19.84 -3.80
C LEU A 15 21.93 18.58 -4.02
N LEU A 16 22.09 17.57 -3.19
CA LEU A 16 21.23 16.40 -3.14
C LEU A 16 19.97 16.74 -2.36
N PHE A 17 18.92 17.20 -3.09
CA PHE A 17 17.54 17.24 -2.63
C PHE A 17 17.25 18.06 -1.37
N SER A 18 17.58 19.35 -1.37
CA SER A 18 16.86 20.24 -0.46
C SER A 18 15.47 20.51 -1.04
N HIS A 19 14.53 19.61 -0.76
CA HIS A 19 13.13 19.96 -0.93
C HIS A 19 12.89 21.28 -0.21
N GLY A 20 12.09 22.19 -0.81
CA GLY A 20 11.85 23.51 -0.23
C GLY A 20 11.21 23.44 1.17
N PRO A 21 11.13 24.55 1.88
CA PRO A 21 10.68 24.61 3.27
C PRO A 21 9.28 24.04 3.46
N ASN A 22 8.38 24.21 2.48
CA ASN A 22 7.03 23.68 2.53
C ASN A 22 7.00 22.13 2.49
N TYR A 23 7.94 21.49 1.79
CA TYR A 23 8.05 20.04 1.79
C TYR A 23 8.35 19.49 3.19
N ASN A 24 9.28 20.11 3.92
CA ASN A 24 9.63 19.71 5.28
C ASN A 24 8.45 19.91 6.23
N LEU A 25 7.74 21.05 6.13
CA LEU A 25 6.52 21.31 6.91
C LEU A 25 5.43 20.26 6.63
N ALA A 26 5.28 19.83 5.37
CA ALA A 26 4.33 18.76 5.01
C ALA A 26 4.72 17.42 5.64
N GLU A 27 6.02 17.04 5.60
CA GLU A 27 6.48 15.79 6.23
C GLU A 27 6.34 15.82 7.76
N ASP A 28 6.56 16.95 8.41
CA ASP A 28 6.38 17.10 9.84
C ASP A 28 4.90 17.06 10.26
N ALA A 29 4.01 17.68 9.47
CA ALA A 29 2.57 17.55 9.66
C ALA A 29 2.12 16.09 9.50
N LYS A 30 2.60 15.38 8.48
CA LYS A 30 2.35 13.95 8.27
C LYS A 30 2.81 13.11 9.47
N LYS A 31 3.99 13.36 10.04
CA LYS A 31 4.50 12.63 11.24
C LYS A 31 3.54 12.77 12.43
N ARG A 32 2.88 13.92 12.56
CA ARG A 32 1.85 14.18 13.60
C ARG A 32 0.47 13.61 13.22
N GLY A 33 0.30 13.02 12.02
CA GLY A 33 -0.99 12.54 11.53
C GLY A 33 -1.91 13.65 11.00
N ASP A 34 -1.44 14.89 10.93
CA ASP A 34 -2.19 16.04 10.40
C ASP A 34 -2.09 16.09 8.86
N TYR A 35 -2.87 15.23 8.22
CA TYR A 35 -2.86 15.13 6.76
C TYR A 35 -3.48 16.33 6.04
N LYS A 36 -4.31 17.14 6.71
CA LYS A 36 -4.85 18.38 6.13
C LYS A 36 -3.75 19.42 5.99
N SER A 37 -2.98 19.68 7.06
CA SER A 37 -1.84 20.57 7.00
C SER A 37 -0.74 20.02 6.08
N ALA A 38 -0.51 18.71 6.08
CA ALA A 38 0.43 18.08 5.16
C ALA A 38 0.07 18.34 3.69
N LEU A 39 -1.20 18.20 3.32
CA LEU A 39 -1.70 18.52 1.98
C LEU A 39 -1.50 20.01 1.65
N HIS A 40 -1.88 20.90 2.58
CA HIS A 40 -1.74 22.34 2.38
C HIS A 40 -0.29 22.75 2.06
N TYR A 41 0.66 22.30 2.88
CA TYR A 41 2.07 22.62 2.64
C TYR A 41 2.61 21.96 1.36
N MET A 42 2.16 20.73 1.05
CA MET A 42 2.57 20.06 -0.16
C MET A 42 2.05 20.75 -1.42
N LEU A 43 0.85 21.34 -1.41
CA LEU A 43 0.35 22.13 -2.53
C LEU A 43 1.13 23.42 -2.71
N LYS A 44 1.52 24.10 -1.62
CA LYS A 44 2.42 25.25 -1.71
C LYS A 44 3.80 24.88 -2.29
N GLN A 45 4.32 23.70 -1.94
CA GLN A 45 5.56 23.20 -2.54
C GLN A 45 5.36 22.89 -4.03
N LEU A 46 4.24 22.27 -4.39
CA LEU A 46 3.91 21.98 -5.78
C LEU A 46 3.86 23.25 -6.64
N ASP A 47 3.24 24.32 -6.14
CA ASP A 47 3.19 25.61 -6.86
C ASP A 47 4.59 26.18 -7.08
N ALA A 48 5.45 26.11 -6.08
CA ALA A 48 6.84 26.56 -6.19
C ALA A 48 7.64 25.70 -7.19
N ASP A 49 7.46 24.37 -7.16
CA ASP A 49 8.16 23.44 -8.06
C ASP A 49 7.68 23.58 -9.51
N LEU A 50 6.40 23.84 -9.72
CA LEU A 50 5.86 24.13 -11.05
C LEU A 50 6.49 25.39 -11.68
N VAL A 51 6.70 26.43 -10.88
CA VAL A 51 7.36 27.67 -11.33
C VAL A 51 8.86 27.44 -11.59
N THR A 52 9.52 26.70 -10.69
CA THR A 52 10.99 26.55 -10.72
C THR A 52 11.45 25.50 -11.73
N TYR A 53 10.78 24.36 -11.78
CA TYR A 53 11.22 23.17 -12.52
C TYR A 53 10.28 22.79 -13.67
N GLY A 54 9.05 23.31 -13.67
CA GLY A 54 8.03 23.01 -14.65
C GLY A 54 7.23 21.73 -14.39
N GLU A 55 6.21 21.49 -15.23
CA GLU A 55 5.26 20.38 -15.05
C GLU A 55 5.92 19.00 -15.09
N ASN A 56 6.95 18.82 -15.90
CA ASN A 56 7.54 17.50 -16.16
C ASN A 56 8.87 17.29 -15.42
N ALA A 57 8.97 17.74 -14.17
CA ALA A 57 10.15 17.57 -13.33
C ALA A 57 9.94 16.47 -12.27
N ASN A 58 11.03 15.89 -11.77
CA ASN A 58 10.96 14.88 -10.68
C ASN A 58 10.40 15.49 -9.39
N GLU A 59 10.74 16.73 -9.08
CA GLU A 59 10.26 17.49 -7.93
C GLU A 59 8.73 17.62 -7.98
N THR A 60 8.20 18.05 -9.11
CA THR A 60 6.76 18.15 -9.37
C THR A 60 6.06 16.79 -9.29
N LEU A 61 6.69 15.73 -9.82
CA LEU A 61 6.20 14.36 -9.70
C LEU A 61 6.05 13.93 -8.24
N ILE A 62 7.06 14.18 -7.40
CA ILE A 62 7.05 13.85 -5.97
C ILE A 62 5.93 14.58 -5.26
N CYS A 63 5.73 15.87 -5.56
CA CYS A 63 4.66 16.67 -4.97
C CYS A 63 3.28 16.13 -5.32
N TYR A 64 3.02 15.75 -6.58
CA TYR A 64 1.76 15.13 -6.98
C TYR A 64 1.53 13.79 -6.28
N PHE A 65 2.55 12.94 -6.13
CA PHE A 65 2.42 11.69 -5.37
C PHE A 65 2.00 11.93 -3.92
N LYS A 66 2.66 12.87 -3.25
CA LYS A 66 2.38 13.17 -1.86
C LYS A 66 1.02 13.85 -1.69
N ALA A 67 0.67 14.78 -2.57
CA ALA A 67 -0.65 15.41 -2.57
C ALA A 67 -1.76 14.36 -2.75
N GLY A 68 -1.59 13.42 -3.69
CA GLY A 68 -2.52 12.30 -3.87
C GLY A 68 -2.65 11.43 -2.62
N TYR A 69 -1.54 11.08 -1.98
CA TYR A 69 -1.55 10.32 -0.74
C TYR A 69 -2.23 11.07 0.42
N TYR A 70 -1.96 12.36 0.60
CA TYR A 70 -2.58 13.14 1.68
C TYR A 70 -4.06 13.36 1.43
N SER A 71 -4.47 13.63 0.19
CA SER A 71 -5.88 13.71 -0.21
C SER A 71 -6.63 12.41 0.07
N GLU A 72 -6.01 11.26 -0.21
CA GLU A 72 -6.58 9.95 0.12
C GLU A 72 -6.79 9.78 1.63
N LYS A 73 -5.82 10.23 2.46
CA LYS A 73 -5.88 10.12 3.92
C LYS A 73 -6.99 10.96 4.54
N ILE A 74 -7.32 12.10 3.96
CA ILE A 74 -8.43 12.97 4.42
C ILE A 74 -9.77 12.66 3.73
N GLY A 75 -9.82 11.63 2.87
CA GLY A 75 -11.04 11.17 2.20
C GLY A 75 -11.42 11.95 0.95
N GLU A 76 -10.58 12.86 0.46
CA GLU A 76 -10.79 13.60 -0.79
C GLU A 76 -10.39 12.74 -2.01
N TYR A 77 -11.13 11.65 -2.24
CA TYR A 77 -10.75 10.62 -3.22
C TYR A 77 -10.68 11.11 -4.66
N ASP A 78 -11.52 12.06 -5.07
CA ASP A 78 -11.49 12.61 -6.43
C ASP A 78 -10.21 13.43 -6.67
N LYS A 79 -9.80 14.25 -5.70
CA LYS A 79 -8.51 14.97 -5.75
C LYS A 79 -7.33 14.01 -5.68
N ALA A 80 -7.43 12.95 -4.86
CA ALA A 80 -6.41 11.93 -4.78
C ALA A 80 -6.17 11.23 -6.13
N LEU A 81 -7.25 10.93 -6.87
CA LEU A 81 -7.18 10.41 -8.23
C LEU A 81 -6.58 11.41 -9.20
N GLU A 82 -7.03 12.67 -9.17
CA GLU A 82 -6.50 13.74 -10.03
C GLU A 82 -4.99 13.85 -9.89
N TYR A 83 -4.48 13.98 -8.67
CA TYR A 83 -3.04 14.07 -8.42
C TYR A 83 -2.29 12.79 -8.81
N SER A 84 -2.88 11.61 -8.55
CA SER A 84 -2.27 10.33 -8.95
C SER A 84 -2.17 10.18 -10.47
N PHE A 85 -3.16 10.65 -11.23
CA PHE A 85 -3.09 10.66 -12.68
C PHE A 85 -2.11 11.68 -13.24
N LYS A 86 -1.99 12.86 -12.63
CA LYS A 86 -0.95 13.84 -12.98
C LYS A 86 0.44 13.25 -12.74
N ALA A 87 0.65 12.61 -11.60
CA ALA A 87 1.89 11.89 -11.32
C ALA A 87 2.18 10.80 -12.36
N LEU A 88 1.19 9.98 -12.71
CA LEU A 88 1.33 8.93 -13.73
C LEU A 88 1.69 9.49 -15.11
N LYS A 89 1.09 10.62 -15.50
CA LYS A 89 1.39 11.30 -16.77
C LYS A 89 2.86 11.75 -16.83
N ILE A 90 3.36 12.33 -15.73
CA ILE A 90 4.76 12.80 -15.64
C ILE A 90 5.70 11.58 -15.63
N GLN A 91 5.39 10.53 -14.86
CA GLN A 91 6.17 9.29 -14.85
C GLN A 91 6.40 8.74 -16.26
N LYS A 92 5.34 8.64 -17.06
CA LYS A 92 5.43 8.12 -18.43
C LYS A 92 6.28 8.98 -19.37
N LYS A 93 6.45 10.27 -19.04
CA LYS A 93 7.32 11.17 -19.82
C LYS A 93 8.78 11.08 -19.38
N LEU A 94 9.03 10.95 -18.07
CA LEU A 94 10.37 10.99 -17.49
C LEU A 94 11.06 9.65 -17.44
N LEU A 95 10.29 8.57 -17.24
CA LEU A 95 10.82 7.24 -16.99
C LEU A 95 10.53 6.33 -18.19
N LYS A 96 11.32 5.27 -18.29
CA LYS A 96 11.06 4.22 -19.29
C LYS A 96 9.73 3.52 -18.98
N ASP A 97 9.07 3.03 -20.01
CA ASP A 97 7.89 2.18 -19.86
C ASP A 97 8.18 1.01 -18.90
N ASN A 98 7.17 0.66 -18.11
CA ASN A 98 7.27 -0.37 -17.08
C ASN A 98 8.31 -0.08 -15.98
N ASP A 99 8.43 1.17 -15.53
CA ASP A 99 9.21 1.49 -14.34
C ASP A 99 8.52 0.98 -13.06
N LYS A 100 9.33 0.58 -12.08
CA LYS A 100 8.84 0.09 -10.76
C LYS A 100 7.88 1.04 -10.06
N THR A 101 8.07 2.35 -10.27
CA THR A 101 7.23 3.38 -9.67
C THR A 101 5.86 3.46 -10.34
N GLU A 102 5.77 3.14 -11.63
CA GLU A 102 4.49 3.03 -12.35
C GLU A 102 3.59 1.95 -11.74
N ALA A 103 4.16 0.80 -11.39
CA ALA A 103 3.41 -0.26 -10.71
C ALA A 103 2.82 0.21 -9.37
N SER A 104 3.60 0.97 -8.60
CA SER A 104 3.15 1.54 -7.32
C SER A 104 2.02 2.55 -7.53
N THR A 105 2.12 3.39 -8.56
CA THR A 105 1.08 4.38 -8.89
C THR A 105 -0.23 3.69 -9.28
N TYR A 106 -0.18 2.68 -10.13
CA TYR A 106 -1.37 1.89 -10.47
C TYR A 106 -1.99 1.23 -9.24
N ASN A 107 -1.17 0.67 -8.35
CA ASN A 107 -1.68 0.06 -7.11
C ASN A 107 -2.37 1.10 -6.20
N ASN A 108 -1.83 2.30 -6.08
CA ASN A 108 -2.43 3.39 -5.32
C ASN A 108 -3.75 3.85 -5.92
N ILE A 109 -3.80 4.07 -7.25
CA ILE A 109 -5.04 4.41 -7.96
C ILE A 109 -6.12 3.33 -7.73
N GLY A 110 -5.74 2.05 -7.83
CA GLY A 110 -6.64 0.94 -7.50
C GLY A 110 -7.17 1.00 -6.06
N GLY A 111 -6.30 1.37 -5.10
CA GLY A 111 -6.67 1.56 -3.69
C GLY A 111 -7.70 2.67 -3.51
N ILE A 112 -7.51 3.80 -4.17
CA ILE A 112 -8.44 4.94 -4.11
C ILE A 112 -9.81 4.56 -4.69
N TYR A 113 -9.85 3.91 -5.86
CA TYR A 113 -11.11 3.41 -6.42
C TYR A 113 -11.80 2.40 -5.52
N SER A 114 -11.05 1.50 -4.87
CA SER A 114 -11.61 0.55 -3.90
C SER A 114 -12.26 1.25 -2.69
N LYS A 115 -11.70 2.38 -2.24
CA LYS A 115 -12.29 3.21 -1.18
C LYS A 115 -13.55 3.94 -1.63
N GLN A 116 -13.61 4.36 -2.89
CA GLN A 116 -14.82 4.89 -3.54
C GLN A 116 -15.87 3.80 -3.83
N LYS A 117 -15.62 2.53 -3.52
CA LYS A 117 -16.44 1.37 -3.88
C LYS A 117 -16.60 1.16 -5.40
N LYS A 118 -15.74 1.77 -6.22
CA LYS A 118 -15.67 1.57 -7.68
C LYS A 118 -14.79 0.35 -7.96
N TYR A 119 -15.35 -0.84 -7.71
CA TYR A 119 -14.58 -2.08 -7.63
C TYR A 119 -14.00 -2.54 -8.97
N GLU A 120 -14.71 -2.33 -10.08
CA GLU A 120 -14.26 -2.65 -11.44
C GLU A 120 -13.03 -1.80 -11.81
N ASP A 121 -13.07 -0.50 -11.54
CA ASP A 121 -11.91 0.37 -11.75
C ASP A 121 -10.75 0.00 -10.83
N ALA A 122 -11.01 -0.33 -9.58
CA ALA A 122 -9.98 -0.79 -8.65
C ALA A 122 -9.25 -2.03 -9.19
N LEU A 123 -9.98 -3.05 -9.62
CA LEU A 123 -9.43 -4.26 -10.22
C LEU A 123 -8.64 -3.96 -11.49
N LYS A 124 -9.17 -3.11 -12.38
CA LYS A 124 -8.49 -2.68 -13.62
C LYS A 124 -7.10 -2.12 -13.32
N TYR A 125 -6.97 -1.25 -12.31
CA TYR A 125 -5.68 -0.64 -11.98
C TYR A 125 -4.76 -1.59 -11.20
N TYR A 126 -5.28 -2.44 -10.35
CA TYR A 126 -4.49 -3.48 -9.71
C TYR A 126 -3.91 -4.47 -10.74
N PHE A 127 -4.67 -4.88 -11.75
CA PHE A 127 -4.15 -5.74 -12.82
C PHE A 127 -3.10 -5.03 -13.68
N LYS A 128 -3.24 -3.71 -13.94
CA LYS A 128 -2.16 -2.92 -14.57
C LYS A 128 -0.89 -2.95 -13.71
N SER A 129 -1.01 -2.76 -12.40
CA SER A 129 0.12 -2.87 -11.47
C SER A 129 0.79 -4.24 -11.55
N LEU A 130 0.03 -5.34 -11.51
CA LEU A 130 0.58 -6.70 -11.63
C LEU A 130 1.30 -6.93 -12.95
N LYS A 131 0.78 -6.39 -14.05
CA LYS A 131 1.43 -6.51 -15.38
C LYS A 131 2.82 -5.88 -15.34
N VAL A 132 2.94 -4.66 -14.83
CA VAL A 132 4.23 -3.98 -14.71
C VAL A 132 5.14 -4.71 -13.71
N GLN A 133 4.64 -5.12 -12.55
CA GLN A 133 5.41 -5.88 -11.56
C GLN A 133 5.99 -7.17 -12.13
N LYS A 134 5.22 -7.90 -12.94
CA LYS A 134 5.68 -9.13 -13.59
C LYS A 134 6.85 -8.87 -14.55
N ILE A 135 6.80 -7.76 -15.28
CA ILE A 135 7.87 -7.37 -16.22
C ILE A 135 9.13 -6.94 -15.47
N VAL A 136 8.98 -6.10 -14.43
CA VAL A 136 10.11 -5.47 -13.74
C VAL A 136 10.78 -6.41 -12.74
N PHE A 137 9.99 -7.19 -12.01
CA PHE A 137 10.46 -7.97 -10.85
C PHE A 137 10.34 -9.49 -11.03
N GLY A 138 9.68 -9.96 -12.09
CA GLY A 138 9.34 -11.36 -12.26
C GLY A 138 8.03 -11.76 -11.55
N LYS A 139 7.68 -13.06 -11.70
CA LYS A 139 6.34 -13.57 -11.32
C LYS A 139 6.07 -13.55 -9.81
N ASN A 140 7.07 -13.85 -8.98
CA ASN A 140 6.91 -14.10 -7.53
C ASN A 140 7.60 -13.03 -6.68
N HIS A 141 7.44 -11.77 -7.03
CA HIS A 141 8.04 -10.70 -6.25
C HIS A 141 7.12 -10.25 -5.09
N ARG A 142 7.74 -9.86 -3.96
CA ARG A 142 7.01 -9.37 -2.76
C ARG A 142 5.95 -8.30 -3.07
N MET A 143 6.22 -7.39 -4.02
CA MET A 143 5.26 -6.36 -4.42
C MET A 143 3.98 -6.97 -5.01
N SER A 144 4.08 -8.07 -5.76
CA SER A 144 2.92 -8.75 -6.32
C SER A 144 2.01 -9.33 -5.21
N SER A 145 2.58 -9.79 -4.09
CA SER A 145 1.77 -10.26 -2.96
C SER A 145 0.89 -9.17 -2.35
N ILE A 146 1.37 -7.92 -2.34
CA ILE A 146 0.58 -6.77 -1.86
C ILE A 146 -0.59 -6.52 -2.81
N THR A 147 -0.33 -6.50 -4.11
CA THR A 147 -1.37 -6.26 -5.12
C THR A 147 -2.39 -7.40 -5.17
N TYR A 148 -1.96 -8.67 -5.07
CA TYR A 148 -2.87 -9.82 -4.96
C TYR A 148 -3.76 -9.71 -3.71
N ASN A 149 -3.19 -9.33 -2.57
CA ASN A 149 -3.96 -9.10 -1.35
C ASN A 149 -5.02 -7.99 -1.52
N ASN A 150 -4.69 -6.92 -2.25
CA ASN A 150 -5.62 -5.83 -2.52
C ASN A 150 -6.75 -6.27 -3.47
N ILE A 151 -6.43 -7.02 -4.53
CA ILE A 151 -7.42 -7.63 -5.43
C ILE A 151 -8.37 -8.53 -4.65
N ALA A 152 -7.82 -9.41 -3.82
CA ALA A 152 -8.61 -10.30 -2.96
C ALA A 152 -9.55 -9.51 -2.03
N GLY A 153 -9.05 -8.40 -1.46
CA GLY A 153 -9.86 -7.50 -0.64
C GLY A 153 -11.03 -6.87 -1.39
N VAL A 154 -10.84 -6.54 -2.67
CA VAL A 154 -11.95 -6.06 -3.53
C VAL A 154 -12.96 -7.15 -3.78
N TYR A 155 -12.53 -8.35 -4.18
CA TYR A 155 -13.44 -9.48 -4.39
C TYR A 155 -14.22 -9.85 -3.12
N ARG A 156 -13.57 -9.82 -1.95
CA ARG A 156 -14.26 -10.04 -0.67
C ARG A 156 -15.34 -8.99 -0.41
N LYS A 157 -15.10 -7.71 -0.74
CA LYS A 157 -16.11 -6.63 -0.63
C LYS A 157 -17.27 -6.78 -1.63
N GLN A 158 -17.05 -7.46 -2.74
CA GLN A 158 -18.06 -7.84 -3.72
C GLN A 158 -18.74 -9.18 -3.37
N GLU A 159 -18.41 -9.78 -2.22
CA GLU A 159 -18.88 -11.10 -1.77
C GLU A 159 -18.51 -12.25 -2.72
N LYS A 160 -17.54 -12.01 -3.63
CA LYS A 160 -16.96 -13.01 -4.52
C LYS A 160 -15.87 -13.78 -3.77
N TYR A 161 -16.33 -14.65 -2.85
CA TYR A 161 -15.44 -15.29 -1.87
C TYR A 161 -14.45 -16.29 -2.49
N ASN A 162 -14.83 -16.98 -3.56
CA ASN A 162 -13.94 -17.93 -4.23
C ASN A 162 -12.77 -17.21 -4.91
N GLU A 163 -13.05 -16.11 -5.61
CA GLU A 163 -12.03 -15.28 -6.21
C GLU A 163 -11.15 -14.61 -5.13
N ALA A 164 -11.76 -14.18 -4.03
CA ALA A 164 -11.00 -13.63 -2.90
C ALA A 164 -10.01 -14.67 -2.33
N LEU A 165 -10.43 -15.91 -2.14
CA LEU A 165 -9.57 -17.02 -1.67
C LEU A 165 -8.44 -17.29 -2.65
N GLU A 166 -8.72 -17.33 -3.96
CA GLU A 166 -7.70 -17.53 -5.00
C GLU A 166 -6.58 -16.49 -4.88
N TYR A 167 -6.94 -15.21 -4.84
CA TYR A 167 -5.94 -14.14 -4.80
C TYR A 167 -5.26 -14.00 -3.44
N TYR A 168 -5.94 -14.25 -2.32
CA TYR A 168 -5.28 -14.32 -1.00
C TYR A 168 -4.29 -15.47 -0.92
N THR A 169 -4.59 -16.63 -1.50
CA THR A 169 -3.68 -17.77 -1.55
C THR A 169 -2.44 -17.45 -2.38
N LYS A 170 -2.58 -16.82 -3.56
CA LYS A 170 -1.43 -16.34 -4.34
C LYS A 170 -0.54 -15.39 -3.53
N ALA A 171 -1.14 -14.45 -2.78
CA ALA A 171 -0.39 -13.56 -1.91
C ALA A 171 0.32 -14.31 -0.79
N LEU A 172 -0.34 -15.31 -0.18
CA LEU A 172 0.22 -16.15 0.89
C LEU A 172 1.43 -16.95 0.41
N GLU A 173 1.34 -17.59 -0.74
CA GLU A 173 2.43 -18.38 -1.31
C GLU A 173 3.68 -17.53 -1.54
N ILE A 174 3.53 -16.37 -2.21
CA ILE A 174 4.65 -15.45 -2.41
C ILE A 174 5.24 -14.98 -1.07
N ARG A 175 4.41 -14.68 -0.07
CA ARG A 175 4.90 -14.29 1.26
C ARG A 175 5.64 -15.42 1.98
N LYS A 176 5.17 -16.65 1.86
CA LYS A 176 5.87 -17.84 2.40
C LYS A 176 7.23 -18.04 1.76
N GLU A 177 7.31 -17.88 0.44
CA GLU A 177 8.58 -18.02 -0.30
C GLU A 177 9.57 -16.90 0.00
N THR A 178 9.09 -15.64 0.04
CA THR A 178 9.97 -14.47 0.12
C THR A 178 10.30 -14.00 1.54
N LEU A 179 9.42 -14.26 2.50
CA LEU A 179 9.54 -13.77 3.89
C LEU A 179 9.57 -14.90 4.92
N GLY A 180 9.14 -16.10 4.52
CA GLY A 180 9.05 -17.26 5.41
C GLY A 180 7.69 -17.40 6.11
N LYS A 181 7.44 -18.64 6.57
CA LYS A 181 6.16 -19.01 7.19
C LYS A 181 5.91 -18.32 8.54
N LYS A 182 6.97 -17.91 9.23
CA LYS A 182 6.91 -17.27 10.57
C LYS A 182 6.88 -15.74 10.50
N HIS A 183 6.82 -15.16 9.31
CA HIS A 183 6.79 -13.71 9.18
C HIS A 183 5.38 -13.18 9.46
N TYR A 184 5.27 -12.03 10.15
CA TYR A 184 3.96 -11.48 10.55
C TYR A 184 3.03 -11.17 9.35
N THR A 185 3.56 -10.77 8.19
CA THR A 185 2.73 -10.53 7.00
C THR A 185 2.18 -11.82 6.40
N THR A 186 2.86 -12.96 6.62
CA THR A 186 2.35 -14.29 6.28
C THR A 186 1.16 -14.63 7.19
N ALA A 187 1.25 -14.31 8.49
CA ALA A 187 0.13 -14.44 9.42
C ALA A 187 -1.07 -13.57 9.01
N LEU A 188 -0.85 -12.34 8.52
CA LEU A 188 -1.95 -11.51 8.00
C LEU A 188 -2.67 -12.15 6.81
N SER A 189 -1.97 -12.90 5.95
CA SER A 189 -2.62 -13.63 4.86
C SER A 189 -3.53 -14.75 5.39
N HIS A 190 -3.08 -15.49 6.41
CA HIS A 190 -3.91 -16.51 7.06
C HIS A 190 -5.16 -15.89 7.71
N ILE A 191 -5.04 -14.72 8.36
CA ILE A 191 -6.20 -14.00 8.91
C ILE A 191 -7.20 -13.66 7.80
N ASN A 192 -6.72 -13.07 6.68
CA ASN A 192 -7.60 -12.68 5.59
C ASN A 192 -8.35 -13.88 4.98
N ILE A 193 -7.66 -15.01 4.79
CA ILE A 193 -8.27 -16.27 4.32
C ILE A 193 -9.30 -16.77 5.34
N GLY A 194 -8.95 -16.81 6.62
CA GLY A 194 -9.85 -17.22 7.70
C GLY A 194 -11.14 -16.39 7.75
N LEU A 195 -11.01 -15.07 7.60
CA LEU A 195 -12.18 -14.18 7.55
C LEU A 195 -13.06 -14.40 6.31
N VAL A 196 -12.49 -14.81 5.16
CA VAL A 196 -13.29 -15.19 3.99
C VAL A 196 -14.02 -16.50 4.25
N TYR A 197 -13.37 -17.52 4.82
CA TYR A 197 -14.03 -18.78 5.21
C TYR A 197 -15.17 -18.53 6.21
N PHE A 198 -14.95 -17.64 7.18
CA PHE A 198 -16.01 -17.26 8.11
C PHE A 198 -17.21 -16.64 7.37
N SER A 199 -16.96 -15.71 6.41
CA SER A 199 -18.02 -15.10 5.58
C SER A 199 -18.78 -16.14 4.72
N GLN A 200 -18.16 -17.29 4.40
CA GLN A 200 -18.80 -18.41 3.72
C GLN A 200 -19.54 -19.37 4.66
N GLY A 201 -19.54 -19.13 5.97
CA GLY A 201 -20.06 -20.08 6.98
C GLY A 201 -19.17 -21.30 7.23
N LYS A 202 -17.96 -21.34 6.69
CA LYS A 202 -16.97 -22.41 6.84
C LYS A 202 -16.16 -22.20 8.12
N HIS A 203 -16.82 -22.38 9.25
CA HIS A 203 -16.28 -22.02 10.56
C HIS A 203 -15.04 -22.84 10.95
N LYS A 204 -14.98 -24.13 10.59
CA LYS A 204 -13.83 -25.00 10.90
C LYS A 204 -12.57 -24.53 10.15
N GLU A 205 -12.71 -24.25 8.84
CA GLU A 205 -11.63 -23.75 8.00
C GLU A 205 -11.17 -22.35 8.45
N ALA A 206 -12.12 -21.52 8.87
CA ALA A 206 -11.81 -20.20 9.43
C ALA A 206 -10.95 -20.31 10.70
N LEU A 207 -11.32 -21.21 11.64
CA LEU A 207 -10.57 -21.44 12.87
C LEU A 207 -9.16 -22.01 12.61
N ASP A 208 -9.02 -22.93 11.65
CA ASP A 208 -7.70 -23.48 11.26
C ASP A 208 -6.76 -22.37 10.75
N GLU A 209 -7.25 -21.53 9.84
CA GLU A 209 -6.46 -20.43 9.30
C GLU A 209 -6.12 -19.37 10.36
N LEU A 210 -7.07 -18.99 11.22
CA LEU A 210 -6.82 -18.05 12.31
C LEU A 210 -5.86 -18.62 13.36
N GLY A 211 -5.94 -19.92 13.65
CA GLY A 211 -4.99 -20.61 14.55
C GLY A 211 -3.56 -20.59 14.04
N LYS A 212 -3.35 -20.77 12.71
CA LYS A 212 -2.03 -20.61 12.08
C LYS A 212 -1.49 -19.20 12.25
N ALA A 213 -2.36 -18.19 12.08
CA ALA A 213 -1.97 -16.80 12.26
C ALA A 213 -1.64 -16.47 13.72
N LEU A 214 -2.48 -16.92 14.67
CA LEU A 214 -2.31 -16.71 16.09
C LEU A 214 -0.95 -17.23 16.57
N LYS A 215 -0.61 -18.48 16.23
CA LYS A 215 0.68 -19.09 16.57
C LYS A 215 1.89 -18.26 16.12
N VAL A 216 1.82 -17.66 14.92
CA VAL A 216 2.90 -16.77 14.44
C VAL A 216 2.92 -15.47 15.25
N GLN A 217 1.75 -14.88 15.52
CA GLN A 217 1.67 -13.61 16.26
C GLN A 217 2.14 -13.75 17.71
N GLU A 218 1.79 -14.84 18.39
CA GLU A 218 2.28 -15.14 19.74
C GLU A 218 3.81 -15.22 19.79
N ASN A 219 4.41 -15.91 18.81
CA ASN A 219 5.86 -16.04 18.72
C ASN A 219 6.59 -14.72 18.39
N VAL A 220 5.95 -13.83 17.60
CA VAL A 220 6.60 -12.58 17.13
C VAL A 220 6.35 -11.42 18.10
N PHE A 221 5.16 -11.33 18.65
CA PHE A 221 4.71 -10.17 19.42
C PHE A 221 4.38 -10.48 20.88
N GLY A 222 4.16 -11.77 21.22
CA GLY A 222 3.62 -12.18 22.51
C GLY A 222 2.08 -12.18 22.56
N GLN A 223 1.54 -12.84 23.59
CA GLN A 223 0.09 -13.02 23.76
C GLN A 223 -0.65 -11.70 24.03
N GLU A 224 -0.04 -10.79 24.79
CA GLU A 224 -0.65 -9.53 25.20
C GLU A 224 -0.66 -8.45 24.11
N HIS A 225 0.00 -8.68 22.99
CA HIS A 225 0.05 -7.70 21.93
C HIS A 225 -1.32 -7.52 21.27
N SER A 226 -1.67 -6.28 20.90
CA SER A 226 -2.99 -5.94 20.34
C SER A 226 -3.38 -6.75 19.11
N PHE A 227 -2.42 -7.08 18.23
CA PHE A 227 -2.65 -7.92 17.06
C PHE A 227 -2.98 -9.37 17.44
N THR A 228 -2.29 -9.93 18.44
CA THR A 228 -2.52 -11.28 18.93
C THR A 228 -3.89 -11.38 19.59
N ARG A 229 -4.21 -10.46 20.50
CA ARG A 229 -5.52 -10.39 21.14
C ARG A 229 -6.67 -10.22 20.15
N LYS A 230 -6.49 -9.42 19.09
CA LYS A 230 -7.51 -9.25 18.05
C LYS A 230 -7.78 -10.57 17.31
N THR A 231 -6.74 -11.33 16.99
CA THR A 231 -6.91 -12.63 16.31
C THR A 231 -7.55 -13.64 17.24
N GLN A 232 -7.18 -13.68 18.52
CA GLN A 232 -7.84 -14.51 19.53
C GLN A 232 -9.33 -14.15 19.65
N GLY A 233 -9.67 -12.86 19.73
CA GLY A 233 -11.07 -12.44 19.78
C GLY A 233 -11.89 -12.86 18.55
N ASN A 234 -11.29 -12.89 17.35
CA ASN A 234 -11.96 -13.44 16.17
C ASN A 234 -12.23 -14.96 16.33
N ILE A 235 -11.28 -15.70 16.88
CA ILE A 235 -11.43 -17.15 17.14
C ILE A 235 -12.57 -17.38 18.14
N ASP A 236 -12.55 -16.67 19.27
CA ASP A 236 -13.56 -16.79 20.33
C ASP A 236 -14.96 -16.47 19.80
N TYR A 237 -15.07 -15.44 18.97
CA TYR A 237 -16.33 -15.06 18.33
C TYR A 237 -16.86 -16.19 17.42
N ILE A 238 -16.04 -16.75 16.54
CA ILE A 238 -16.44 -17.86 15.66
C ILE A 238 -16.85 -19.08 16.46
N GLN A 239 -16.12 -19.42 17.52
CA GLN A 239 -16.48 -20.53 18.40
C GLN A 239 -17.85 -20.32 19.08
N SER A 240 -18.12 -19.10 19.55
CA SER A 240 -19.41 -18.76 20.14
C SER A 240 -20.57 -18.90 19.15
N GLU A 241 -20.38 -18.47 17.89
CA GLU A 241 -21.39 -18.65 16.83
C GLU A 241 -21.65 -20.14 16.51
N MET A 242 -20.60 -20.97 16.50
CA MET A 242 -20.76 -22.41 16.30
C MET A 242 -21.54 -23.12 17.43
N VAL A 243 -21.43 -22.59 18.65
CA VAL A 243 -22.26 -23.12 19.79
C VAL A 243 -23.70 -22.69 19.63
N ARG A 244 -23.94 -21.39 19.31
CA ARG A 244 -25.29 -20.85 19.10
C ARG A 244 -26.05 -21.54 17.97
N SER A 245 -25.36 -21.90 16.90
CA SER A 245 -25.98 -22.53 15.72
C SER A 245 -26.34 -23.99 15.95
N LYS A 246 -25.99 -24.59 17.09
CA LYS A 246 -26.36 -25.95 17.50
C LYS A 246 -27.54 -26.00 18.48
N LEU A 247 -27.95 -24.85 19.00
CA LEU A 247 -29.12 -24.65 19.85
C LEU A 247 -30.34 -24.24 19.02
#